data_4a477077e015e8dc6b494d81fa76aa72
#
_entry.id   4a477077e015e8dc6b494d81fa76aa72
#
_cell.length_a   1.000
_cell.length_b   1.000
_cell.length_c   1.000
_cell.angle_alpha   90.00
_cell.angle_beta   90.00
_cell.angle_gamma   90.00
#
_symmetry.space_group_name_H-M   'P 1'
#
loop_
_entity.id
_entity.type
_entity.pdbx_description
1 polymer ?
#
loop_
_entity_poly.entity_id
_entity_poly.type
_entity_poly.pdbx_seq_one_letter_code
_entity_poly.pdbx_strand_id
1 'polypeptide(L)'
;FNEEGILENDLAMIKEDATSAFIEYSRAFNKLQIQAGLRYEHTGFDYYDNGEYMAQQSKNYNHVFPSVTLGFPLKNAQMQLSYSSDISRPAYWDLRSNTTYVNRYMYSKGNPFLMPSITHNIALNASYKWMNLYLGYSHIKDAITSQTIAYSEDDPTIGVLTSLNAPAYDTFLASVNFSPTIGCWRPQIGLGLRKQ
;
A
#
# COMPACT_ATOMS: atom_id res chain seq x y z
N PHE A 1 -2.04 35.02 21.61
CA PHE A 1 -1.62 33.64 21.32
C PHE A 1 -0.69 33.20 22.43
N ASN A 2 -1.18 32.39 23.35
CA ASN A 2 -0.33 31.72 24.33
C ASN A 2 0.25 30.50 23.65
N GLU A 3 1.55 30.50 23.42
CA GLU A 3 2.32 29.35 22.91
C GLU A 3 2.25 28.12 23.84
N GLU A 4 1.77 28.29 25.07
CA GLU A 4 1.60 27.22 26.07
C GLU A 4 0.43 26.25 25.83
N GLY A 5 -0.53 26.60 24.94
CA GLY A 5 -1.66 25.72 24.58
C GLY A 5 -1.38 24.72 23.47
N ILE A 6 -0.18 24.68 22.91
CA ILE A 6 0.15 23.90 21.69
C ILE A 6 0.94 22.62 22.04
N LEU A 7 1.37 22.48 23.25
CA LEU A 7 2.12 21.30 23.73
C LEU A 7 1.29 20.58 24.83
N GLU A 8 0.17 19.99 24.46
CA GLU A 8 -0.29 18.83 25.19
C GLU A 8 0.76 17.74 24.98
N ASN A 9 1.42 17.34 26.07
CA ASN A 9 2.29 16.17 26.12
C ASN A 9 1.40 14.93 26.00
N ASP A 10 0.94 14.66 24.80
CA ASP A 10 0.11 13.53 24.47
C ASP A 10 1.02 12.34 24.22
N LEU A 11 1.03 11.38 25.12
CA LEU A 11 1.84 10.17 25.03
C LEU A 11 0.98 9.04 24.45
N ALA A 12 0.94 8.96 23.13
CA ALA A 12 0.34 7.81 22.47
C ALA A 12 1.30 6.61 22.50
N MET A 13 0.86 5.48 23.04
CA MET A 13 1.58 4.21 23.00
C MET A 13 0.79 3.19 22.22
N ILE A 14 1.47 2.51 21.29
CA ILE A 14 0.89 1.49 20.42
C ILE A 14 1.62 0.17 20.73
N LYS A 15 0.85 -0.89 20.94
CA LYS A 15 1.34 -2.27 20.98
C LYS A 15 0.74 -3.02 19.80
N GLU A 16 1.57 -3.59 18.98
CA GLU A 16 1.16 -4.38 17.83
C GLU A 16 1.76 -5.77 17.92
N ASP A 17 0.89 -6.78 17.88
CA ASP A 17 1.25 -8.18 17.82
C ASP A 17 0.74 -8.78 16.52
N ALA A 18 1.64 -9.27 15.67
CA ALA A 18 1.29 -9.92 14.41
C ALA A 18 1.78 -11.37 14.41
N THR A 19 0.85 -12.29 14.20
CA THR A 19 1.14 -13.72 14.03
C THR A 19 0.72 -14.15 12.64
N SER A 20 1.62 -14.75 11.88
CA SER A 20 1.33 -15.23 10.53
C SER A 20 1.72 -16.68 10.33
N ALA A 21 0.92 -17.38 9.51
CA ALA A 21 1.22 -18.70 8.99
C ALA A 21 1.10 -18.68 7.47
N PHE A 22 1.95 -19.40 6.78
CA PHE A 22 1.89 -19.47 5.32
C PHE A 22 2.11 -20.90 4.83
N ILE A 23 1.54 -21.19 3.67
CA ILE A 23 1.78 -22.39 2.89
C ILE A 23 2.06 -22.01 1.45
N GLU A 24 3.01 -22.69 0.84
CA GLU A 24 3.38 -22.48 -0.55
C GLU A 24 3.47 -23.82 -1.27
N TYR A 25 2.96 -23.84 -2.50
CA TYR A 25 3.06 -24.95 -3.42
C TYR A 25 3.70 -24.48 -4.73
N SER A 26 4.73 -25.17 -5.19
CA SER A 26 5.40 -24.88 -6.45
C SER A 26 5.58 -26.15 -7.26
N ARG A 27 5.20 -26.11 -8.53
CA ARG A 27 5.37 -27.24 -9.45
C ARG A 27 5.61 -26.78 -10.88
N ALA A 28 6.51 -27.47 -11.56
CA ALA A 28 6.75 -27.31 -12.96
C ALA A 28 6.17 -28.50 -13.73
N PHE A 29 5.38 -28.20 -14.77
CA PHE A 29 4.80 -29.15 -15.71
C PHE A 29 5.31 -28.80 -17.09
N ASN A 30 6.25 -29.52 -17.65
CA ASN A 30 6.75 -29.34 -19.03
C ASN A 30 6.86 -27.86 -19.50
N LYS A 31 5.73 -27.21 -19.84
CA LYS A 31 5.64 -25.82 -20.31
C LYS A 31 4.85 -24.89 -19.41
N LEU A 32 4.52 -25.31 -18.19
CA LEU A 32 3.77 -24.54 -17.23
C LEU A 32 4.47 -24.62 -15.88
N GLN A 33 4.77 -23.49 -15.29
CA GLN A 33 5.21 -23.36 -13.90
C GLN A 33 4.09 -22.76 -13.09
N ILE A 34 3.73 -23.42 -11.99
CA ILE A 34 2.69 -22.95 -11.07
C ILE A 34 3.34 -22.74 -9.72
N GLN A 35 3.12 -21.58 -9.14
CA GLN A 35 3.43 -21.26 -7.77
C GLN A 35 2.16 -20.69 -7.14
N ALA A 36 1.71 -21.28 -6.04
CA ALA A 36 0.54 -20.83 -5.31
C ALA A 36 0.89 -20.71 -3.83
N GLY A 37 0.56 -19.59 -3.22
CA GLY A 37 0.82 -19.30 -1.82
C GLY A 37 -0.45 -18.82 -1.13
N LEU A 38 -0.57 -19.13 0.15
CA LEU A 38 -1.60 -18.62 1.02
C LEU A 38 -0.96 -18.22 2.34
N ARG A 39 -1.08 -16.96 2.72
CA ARG A 39 -0.64 -16.44 4.01
C ARG A 39 -1.87 -15.99 4.80
N TYR A 40 -2.01 -16.52 6.01
CA TYR A 40 -2.95 -16.04 7.01
C TYR A 40 -2.19 -15.17 8.00
N GLU A 41 -2.79 -14.08 8.42
CA GLU A 41 -2.23 -13.17 9.40
C GLU A 41 -3.30 -12.71 10.38
N HIS A 42 -3.00 -12.85 11.66
CA HIS A 42 -3.74 -12.27 12.78
C HIS A 42 -2.94 -11.10 13.32
N THR A 43 -3.56 -9.93 13.45
CA THR A 43 -2.94 -8.74 14.03
C THR A 43 -3.80 -8.23 15.17
N GLY A 44 -3.21 -8.13 16.35
CA GLY A 44 -3.72 -7.39 17.50
C GLY A 44 -3.07 -6.00 17.55
N PHE A 45 -3.86 -4.96 17.72
CA PHE A 45 -3.41 -3.59 17.79
C PHE A 45 -4.08 -2.91 18.99
N ASP A 46 -3.31 -2.66 20.05
CA ASP A 46 -3.74 -2.00 21.27
C ASP A 46 -3.23 -0.56 21.30
N TYR A 47 -4.15 0.38 21.43
CA TYR A 47 -3.86 1.80 21.52
C TYR A 47 -4.05 2.32 22.94
N TYR A 48 -3.06 3.05 23.43
CA TYR A 48 -3.08 3.71 24.74
C TYR A 48 -2.82 5.19 24.55
N ASP A 49 -3.63 6.00 25.21
CA ASP A 49 -3.49 7.45 25.27
C ASP A 49 -3.20 7.87 26.70
N ASN A 50 -2.06 8.53 26.94
CA ASN A 50 -1.58 8.90 28.28
C ASN A 50 -1.61 7.73 29.30
N GLY A 51 -1.40 6.50 28.81
CA GLY A 51 -1.38 5.27 29.62
C GLY A 51 -2.76 4.62 29.81
N GLU A 52 -3.85 5.21 29.34
CA GLU A 52 -5.19 4.63 29.35
C GLU A 52 -5.46 3.84 28.07
N TYR A 53 -6.03 2.64 28.22
CA TYR A 53 -6.40 1.79 27.08
C TYR A 53 -7.63 2.36 26.37
N MET A 54 -7.50 2.57 25.05
CA MET A 54 -8.52 3.15 24.21
C MET A 54 -9.18 2.08 23.33
N ALA A 55 -10.29 1.52 23.80
CA ALA A 55 -10.97 0.41 23.12
C ALA A 55 -11.49 0.74 21.70
N GLN A 56 -11.84 2.03 21.44
CA GLN A 56 -12.33 2.45 20.11
C GLN A 56 -11.24 2.52 19.05
N GLN A 57 -9.98 2.79 19.44
CA GLN A 57 -8.82 2.86 18.58
C GLN A 57 -8.09 1.52 18.49
N SER A 58 -8.31 0.63 19.48
CA SER A 58 -7.75 -0.73 19.48
C SER A 58 -8.51 -1.63 18.51
N LYS A 59 -7.80 -2.50 17.80
CA LYS A 59 -8.34 -3.31 16.70
C LYS A 59 -7.73 -4.70 16.68
N ASN A 60 -8.58 -5.67 16.35
CA ASN A 60 -8.12 -7.03 16.02
C ASN A 60 -8.64 -7.39 14.63
N TYR A 61 -7.77 -7.83 13.75
CA TYR A 61 -8.17 -8.23 12.41
C TYR A 61 -7.42 -9.47 11.93
N ASN A 62 -8.13 -10.19 11.07
CA ASN A 62 -7.61 -11.39 10.42
C ASN A 62 -7.64 -11.18 8.92
N HIS A 63 -6.53 -11.45 8.26
CA HIS A 63 -6.43 -11.32 6.82
C HIS A 63 -5.84 -12.58 6.19
N VAL A 64 -6.33 -12.86 4.99
CA VAL A 64 -5.81 -13.95 4.15
C VAL A 64 -5.25 -13.33 2.87
N PHE A 65 -4.00 -13.64 2.57
CA PHE A 65 -3.29 -13.10 1.42
C PHE A 65 -2.95 -14.25 0.46
N PRO A 66 -3.81 -14.51 -0.53
CA PRO A 66 -3.52 -15.46 -1.59
C PRO A 66 -2.54 -14.89 -2.60
N SER A 67 -1.70 -15.73 -3.15
CA SER A 67 -0.81 -15.43 -4.27
C SER A 67 -0.78 -16.58 -5.26
N VAL A 68 -0.81 -16.28 -6.55
CA VAL A 68 -0.69 -17.28 -7.61
C VAL A 68 0.19 -16.71 -8.72
N THR A 69 1.14 -17.50 -9.18
CA THR A 69 1.98 -17.18 -10.32
C THR A 69 1.97 -18.34 -11.32
N LEU A 70 1.64 -18.02 -12.56
CA LEU A 70 1.65 -18.96 -13.68
C LEU A 70 2.73 -18.54 -14.69
N GLY A 71 3.73 -19.35 -14.88
CA GLY A 71 4.83 -19.12 -15.81
C GLY A 71 4.71 -20.03 -17.03
N PHE A 72 4.82 -19.46 -18.22
CA PHE A 72 4.78 -20.16 -19.50
C PHE A 72 6.10 -19.93 -20.26
N PRO A 73 7.14 -20.78 -20.05
CA PRO A 73 8.35 -20.71 -20.82
C PRO A 73 8.11 -21.23 -22.25
N LEU A 74 8.23 -20.36 -23.23
CA LEU A 74 8.18 -20.68 -24.66
C LEU A 74 9.59 -20.58 -25.25
N LYS A 75 9.86 -21.26 -26.41
CA LYS A 75 11.19 -21.32 -26.98
C LYS A 75 11.92 -19.97 -27.12
N ASN A 76 11.19 -18.90 -27.48
CA ASN A 76 11.75 -17.55 -27.70
C ASN A 76 10.99 -16.47 -26.91
N ALA A 77 10.07 -16.89 -26.01
CA ALA A 77 9.26 -15.98 -25.22
C ALA A 77 9.07 -16.55 -23.80
N GLN A 78 8.84 -15.69 -22.86
CA GLN A 78 8.42 -16.05 -21.51
C GLN A 78 7.19 -15.21 -21.17
N MET A 79 6.19 -15.85 -20.60
CA MET A 79 4.99 -15.18 -20.10
C MET A 79 4.79 -15.56 -18.66
N GLN A 80 4.42 -14.60 -17.83
CA GLN A 80 4.11 -14.80 -16.44
C GLN A 80 2.85 -14.00 -16.09
N LEU A 81 1.84 -14.70 -15.62
CA LEU A 81 0.65 -14.11 -15.03
C LEU A 81 0.74 -14.28 -13.53
N SER A 82 0.56 -13.20 -12.77
CA SER A 82 0.58 -13.24 -11.31
C SER A 82 -0.65 -12.53 -10.73
N TYR A 83 -1.10 -13.05 -9.61
CA TYR A 83 -2.03 -12.40 -8.69
C TYR A 83 -1.42 -12.40 -7.30
N SER A 84 -1.52 -11.28 -6.59
CA SER A 84 -1.16 -11.18 -5.17
C SER A 84 -2.12 -10.26 -4.42
N SER A 85 -2.26 -10.53 -3.12
CA SER A 85 -2.93 -9.65 -2.18
C SER A 85 -1.95 -9.23 -1.10
N ASP A 86 -1.88 -7.92 -0.81
CA ASP A 86 -0.94 -7.34 0.13
C ASP A 86 -1.62 -6.34 1.07
N ILE A 87 -1.05 -6.15 2.26
CA ILE A 87 -1.50 -5.19 3.26
C ILE A 87 -0.44 -4.10 3.48
N SER A 88 -0.88 -2.85 3.53
CA SER A 88 -0.07 -1.71 3.93
C SER A 88 -0.66 -1.09 5.18
N ARG A 89 0.09 -1.13 6.28
CA ARG A 89 -0.34 -0.56 7.56
C ARG A 89 -0.03 0.92 7.64
N PRO A 90 -0.87 1.70 8.38
CA PRO A 90 -0.53 3.09 8.70
C PRO A 90 0.82 3.16 9.43
N ALA A 91 1.58 4.20 9.17
CA ALA A 91 2.76 4.46 9.98
C ALA A 91 2.35 4.90 11.40
N TYR A 92 3.12 4.55 12.42
CA TYR A 92 2.77 4.86 13.81
C TYR A 92 2.59 6.37 14.06
N TRP A 93 3.33 7.19 13.36
CA TRP A 93 3.21 8.65 13.45
C TRP A 93 1.90 9.19 12.85
N ASP A 94 1.28 8.44 11.91
CA ASP A 94 -0.06 8.78 11.39
C ASP A 94 -1.18 8.42 12.37
N LEU A 95 -0.91 7.54 13.34
CA LEU A 95 -1.89 7.03 14.30
C LEU A 95 -1.93 7.82 15.62
N ARG A 96 -1.04 8.80 15.81
CA ARG A 96 -1.03 9.63 17.03
C ARG A 96 -2.28 10.49 17.14
N SER A 97 -2.71 10.80 18.36
CA SER A 97 -3.85 11.67 18.65
C SER A 97 -3.49 13.16 18.67
N ASN A 98 -2.21 13.47 18.94
CA ASN A 98 -1.77 14.84 19.16
C ASN A 98 -1.79 15.72 17.89
N THR A 99 -2.04 17.02 18.13
CA THR A 99 -1.95 18.05 17.09
C THR A 99 -0.63 18.78 17.21
N THR A 100 0.11 18.88 16.12
CA THR A 100 1.41 19.53 16.03
C THR A 100 1.30 20.81 15.20
N TYR A 101 1.86 21.90 15.69
CA TYR A 101 1.97 23.16 14.94
C TYR A 101 2.98 23.02 13.81
N VAL A 102 2.58 23.35 12.61
CA VAL A 102 3.47 23.38 11.41
C VAL A 102 3.81 24.84 11.06
N ASN A 103 2.81 25.68 10.93
CA ASN A 103 2.93 27.12 10.73
C ASN A 103 1.60 27.82 11.06
N ARG A 104 1.56 29.18 10.95
CA ARG A 104 0.39 29.98 11.33
C ARG A 104 -0.92 29.62 10.61
N TYR A 105 -0.86 28.87 9.53
CA TYR A 105 -2.04 28.46 8.72
C TYR A 105 -2.25 26.95 8.71
N MET A 106 -1.37 26.18 9.34
CA MET A 106 -1.41 24.72 9.24
C MET A 106 -0.97 24.03 10.51
N TYR A 107 -1.78 23.08 10.93
CA TYR A 107 -1.47 22.06 11.92
C TYR A 107 -1.34 20.70 11.26
N SER A 108 -0.69 19.76 11.93
CA SER A 108 -0.65 18.35 11.55
C SER A 108 -1.21 17.52 12.69
N LYS A 109 -2.15 16.62 12.38
CA LYS A 109 -2.77 15.72 13.34
C LYS A 109 -2.78 14.31 12.77
N GLY A 110 -2.42 13.32 13.56
CA GLY A 110 -2.61 11.92 13.17
C GLY A 110 -4.08 11.50 13.29
N ASN A 111 -4.36 10.27 12.87
CA ASN A 111 -5.69 9.68 12.92
C ASN A 111 -5.62 8.24 13.44
N PRO A 112 -5.92 8.00 14.74
CA PRO A 112 -5.87 6.66 15.33
C PRO A 112 -6.90 5.69 14.75
N PHE A 113 -7.88 6.18 13.98
CA PHE A 113 -8.92 5.35 13.35
C PHE A 113 -8.53 4.81 11.98
N LEU A 114 -7.33 5.12 11.47
CA LEU A 114 -6.87 4.60 10.18
C LEU A 114 -6.90 3.08 10.14
N MET A 115 -7.46 2.57 9.05
CA MET A 115 -7.45 1.14 8.72
C MET A 115 -6.28 0.83 7.79
N PRO A 116 -5.73 -0.39 7.86
CA PRO A 116 -4.77 -0.84 6.87
C PRO A 116 -5.35 -0.84 5.46
N SER A 117 -4.55 -0.48 4.48
CA SER A 117 -4.90 -0.58 3.06
C SER A 117 -4.66 -2.00 2.56
N ILE A 118 -5.61 -2.55 1.82
CA ILE A 118 -5.49 -3.86 1.15
C ILE A 118 -5.37 -3.62 -0.36
N THR A 119 -4.36 -4.21 -0.96
CA THR A 119 -4.13 -4.11 -2.41
C THR A 119 -4.20 -5.48 -3.04
N HIS A 120 -5.02 -5.63 -4.09
CA HIS A 120 -5.07 -6.80 -4.95
C HIS A 120 -4.40 -6.45 -6.28
N ASN A 121 -3.37 -7.20 -6.65
CA ASN A 121 -2.61 -6.97 -7.86
C ASN A 121 -2.77 -8.14 -8.84
N ILE A 122 -3.03 -7.83 -10.10
CA ILE A 122 -2.94 -8.76 -11.21
C ILE A 122 -1.90 -8.21 -12.19
N ALA A 123 -0.90 -9.00 -12.56
CA ALA A 123 0.12 -8.55 -13.49
C ALA A 123 0.43 -9.63 -14.54
N LEU A 124 0.53 -9.20 -15.77
CA LEU A 124 1.04 -9.99 -16.90
C LEU A 124 2.40 -9.42 -17.34
N ASN A 125 3.43 -10.23 -17.24
CA ASN A 125 4.75 -9.97 -17.81
C ASN A 125 4.94 -10.87 -19.02
N ALA A 126 5.34 -10.30 -20.14
CA ALA A 126 5.68 -11.07 -21.32
C ALA A 126 6.99 -10.54 -21.93
N SER A 127 7.93 -11.44 -22.20
CA SER A 127 9.17 -11.12 -22.89
C SER A 127 9.29 -11.94 -24.17
N TYR A 128 9.65 -11.27 -25.25
CA TYR A 128 9.91 -11.91 -26.54
C TYR A 128 11.14 -11.27 -27.17
N LYS A 129 12.23 -12.03 -27.25
CA LYS A 129 13.52 -11.54 -27.77
C LYS A 129 13.96 -10.23 -27.09
N TRP A 130 13.81 -9.11 -27.78
CA TRP A 130 14.20 -7.77 -27.37
C TRP A 130 13.01 -6.90 -26.91
N MET A 131 11.81 -7.46 -26.81
CA MET A 131 10.58 -6.78 -26.39
C MET A 131 10.12 -7.31 -25.03
N ASN A 132 9.78 -6.39 -24.11
CA ASN A 132 9.15 -6.69 -22.83
C ASN A 132 7.84 -5.93 -22.73
N LEU A 133 6.78 -6.64 -22.40
CA LEU A 133 5.44 -6.12 -22.12
C LEU A 133 5.11 -6.34 -20.65
N TYR A 134 4.59 -5.31 -20.01
CA TYR A 134 4.00 -5.37 -18.69
C TYR A 134 2.57 -4.82 -18.73
N LEU A 135 1.62 -5.58 -18.21
CA LEU A 135 0.26 -5.12 -17.94
C LEU A 135 -0.06 -5.37 -16.47
N GLY A 136 -0.47 -4.34 -15.76
CA GLY A 136 -0.80 -4.40 -14.34
C GLY A 136 -2.19 -3.81 -14.09
N TYR A 137 -2.93 -4.46 -13.23
CA TYR A 137 -4.18 -3.95 -12.65
C TYR A 137 -4.08 -4.09 -11.13
N SER A 138 -4.40 -3.02 -10.41
CA SER A 138 -4.41 -2.99 -8.96
C SER A 138 -5.74 -2.43 -8.46
N HIS A 139 -6.40 -3.16 -7.57
CA HIS A 139 -7.54 -2.70 -6.79
C HIS A 139 -7.08 -2.39 -5.37
N ILE A 140 -7.18 -1.13 -4.97
CA ILE A 140 -6.73 -0.65 -3.67
C ILE A 140 -7.94 -0.28 -2.83
N LYS A 141 -8.10 -0.91 -1.68
CA LYS A 141 -9.13 -0.63 -0.70
C LYS A 141 -8.53 0.08 0.50
N ASP A 142 -9.26 1.05 1.06
CA ASP A 142 -8.87 1.83 2.24
C ASP A 142 -7.48 2.48 2.12
N ALA A 143 -7.14 2.99 0.93
CA ALA A 143 -5.85 3.63 0.68
C ALA A 143 -5.62 4.79 1.65
N ILE A 144 -4.45 4.83 2.28
CA ILE A 144 -4.10 5.89 3.22
C ILE A 144 -3.59 7.09 2.41
N THR A 145 -4.29 8.23 2.53
CA THR A 145 -3.97 9.47 1.81
C THR A 145 -3.92 10.63 2.78
N SER A 146 -2.94 11.52 2.61
CA SER A 146 -2.86 12.76 3.38
C SER A 146 -3.78 13.81 2.75
N GLN A 147 -4.60 14.44 3.57
CA GLN A 147 -5.54 15.48 3.17
C GLN A 147 -5.47 16.66 4.13
N THR A 148 -5.74 17.86 3.62
CA THR A 148 -5.90 19.04 4.44
C THR A 148 -7.40 19.30 4.62
N ILE A 149 -7.84 19.32 5.87
CA ILE A 149 -9.21 19.66 6.27
C ILE A 149 -9.21 20.99 7.01
N ALA A 150 -10.34 21.70 7.09
CA ALA A 150 -10.43 22.90 7.90
C ALA A 150 -10.25 22.56 9.39
N TYR A 151 -9.53 23.39 10.12
CA TYR A 151 -9.34 23.24 11.57
C TYR A 151 -10.66 23.45 12.32
N SER A 152 -11.44 24.44 11.92
CA SER A 152 -12.77 24.78 12.45
C SER A 152 -13.67 25.22 11.29
N GLU A 153 -14.97 25.02 11.45
CA GLU A 153 -15.97 25.58 10.53
C GLU A 153 -16.02 27.11 10.59
N ASP A 154 -15.68 27.70 11.74
CA ASP A 154 -15.68 29.16 11.97
C ASP A 154 -14.46 29.86 11.35
N ASP A 155 -13.34 29.15 11.19
CA ASP A 155 -12.12 29.68 10.58
C ASP A 155 -11.52 28.71 9.55
N PRO A 156 -11.99 28.74 8.31
CA PRO A 156 -11.50 27.86 7.26
C PRO A 156 -10.10 28.26 6.74
N THR A 157 -9.51 29.36 7.23
CA THR A 157 -8.17 29.81 6.81
C THR A 157 -7.04 28.97 7.42
N ILE A 158 -7.36 28.23 8.50
CA ILE A 158 -6.43 27.31 9.17
C ILE A 158 -6.73 25.87 8.72
N GLY A 159 -5.74 25.19 8.18
CA GLY A 159 -5.84 23.80 7.75
C GLY A 159 -5.22 22.82 8.74
N VAL A 160 -5.76 21.62 8.79
CA VAL A 160 -5.16 20.47 9.46
C VAL A 160 -4.77 19.43 8.44
N LEU A 161 -3.48 19.14 8.32
CA LEU A 161 -2.98 18.02 7.55
C LEU A 161 -3.18 16.74 8.36
N THR A 162 -3.96 15.81 7.84
CA THR A 162 -4.23 14.51 8.46
C THR A 162 -4.27 13.41 7.43
N SER A 163 -4.09 12.16 7.86
CA SER A 163 -4.23 10.99 7.00
C SER A 163 -5.62 10.37 7.16
N LEU A 164 -6.24 10.02 6.04
CA LEU A 164 -7.58 9.41 5.97
C LEU A 164 -7.55 8.20 5.04
N ASN A 165 -8.46 7.24 5.27
CA ASN A 165 -8.70 6.18 4.31
C ASN A 165 -9.56 6.71 3.16
N ALA A 166 -9.03 6.64 1.94
CA ALA A 166 -9.77 6.99 0.73
C ALA A 166 -10.71 5.85 0.30
N PRO A 167 -11.80 6.15 -0.43
CA PRO A 167 -12.60 5.13 -1.09
C PRO A 167 -11.75 4.23 -1.98
N ALA A 168 -12.22 2.99 -2.20
CA ALA A 168 -11.54 2.06 -3.07
C ALA A 168 -11.41 2.61 -4.50
N TYR A 169 -10.27 2.37 -5.11
CA TYR A 169 -10.00 2.77 -6.49
C TYR A 169 -9.15 1.74 -7.24
N ASP A 170 -9.20 1.83 -8.55
CA ASP A 170 -8.49 0.96 -9.46
C ASP A 170 -7.35 1.70 -10.17
N THR A 171 -6.24 0.99 -10.39
CA THR A 171 -5.13 1.51 -11.19
C THR A 171 -4.80 0.54 -12.31
N PHE A 172 -4.67 1.05 -13.51
CA PHE A 172 -4.22 0.32 -14.69
C PHE A 172 -2.84 0.82 -15.11
N LEU A 173 -1.91 -0.09 -15.35
CA LEU A 173 -0.56 0.21 -15.83
C LEU A 173 -0.25 -0.69 -17.03
N ALA A 174 0.13 -0.10 -18.14
CA ALA A 174 0.64 -0.82 -19.30
C ALA A 174 1.99 -0.23 -19.70
N SER A 175 2.99 -1.06 -19.94
CA SER A 175 4.26 -0.61 -20.49
C SER A 175 4.83 -1.61 -21.47
N VAL A 176 5.50 -1.09 -22.50
CA VAL A 176 6.24 -1.86 -23.46
C VAL A 176 7.64 -1.27 -23.62
N ASN A 177 8.65 -2.13 -23.55
CA ASN A 177 10.06 -1.76 -23.71
C ASN A 177 10.67 -2.55 -24.86
N PHE A 178 11.41 -1.85 -25.70
CA PHE A 178 12.14 -2.38 -26.84
C PHE A 178 13.62 -2.13 -26.66
N SER A 179 14.44 -3.19 -26.77
CA SER A 179 15.90 -3.09 -26.66
C SER A 179 16.62 -3.95 -27.71
N PRO A 180 16.40 -3.69 -29.04
CA PRO A 180 17.03 -4.46 -30.09
C PRO A 180 18.54 -4.21 -30.13
N THR A 181 19.29 -5.21 -30.56
CA THR A 181 20.73 -5.07 -30.88
C THR A 181 20.89 -4.94 -32.39
N ILE A 182 21.41 -3.78 -32.82
CA ILE A 182 21.63 -3.46 -34.23
C ILE A 182 23.13 -3.22 -34.42
N GLY A 183 23.88 -4.29 -34.79
CA GLY A 183 25.34 -4.24 -34.82
C GLY A 183 25.94 -3.96 -33.43
N CYS A 184 26.67 -2.84 -33.29
CA CYS A 184 27.25 -2.40 -32.02
C CYS A 184 26.29 -1.51 -31.22
N TRP A 185 25.09 -1.20 -31.72
CA TRP A 185 24.15 -0.27 -31.13
C TRP A 185 23.02 -1.01 -30.40
N ARG A 186 22.64 -0.52 -29.20
CA ARG A 186 21.51 -1.05 -28.39
C ARG A 186 20.59 0.09 -27.96
N PRO A 187 19.70 0.56 -28.86
CA PRO A 187 18.70 1.54 -28.46
C PRO A 187 17.73 0.94 -27.45
N GLN A 188 17.26 1.78 -26.52
CA GLN A 188 16.20 1.43 -25.57
C GLN A 188 15.05 2.41 -25.76
N ILE A 189 13.87 1.89 -26.04
CA ILE A 189 12.65 2.67 -26.25
C ILE A 189 11.59 2.10 -25.28
N GLY A 190 11.06 2.94 -24.41
CA GLY A 190 10.00 2.58 -23.48
C GLY A 190 8.76 3.46 -23.69
N LEU A 191 7.59 2.83 -23.72
CA LEU A 191 6.29 3.48 -23.73
C LEU A 191 5.49 2.98 -22.53
N GLY A 192 4.82 3.88 -21.82
CA GLY A 192 4.00 3.54 -20.65
C GLY A 192 2.70 4.34 -20.63
N LEU A 193 1.64 3.71 -20.18
CA LEU A 193 0.33 4.28 -19.93
C LEU A 193 -0.08 3.92 -18.50
N ARG A 194 -0.55 4.92 -17.75
CA ARG A 194 -1.17 4.73 -16.44
C ARG A 194 -2.54 5.42 -16.44
N LYS A 195 -3.52 4.69 -15.89
CA LYS A 195 -4.88 5.22 -15.63
C LYS A 195 -5.23 4.87 -14.19
N GLN A 196 -5.84 5.82 -13.52
CA GLN A 196 -6.43 5.69 -12.19
C GLN A 196 -7.89 6.10 -12.28
#